data_0a09ceba16d54510a09fec4af0b2e948
#
_entry.id   0a09ceba16d54510a09fec4af0b2e948
#
_cell.length_a   1.000
_cell.length_b   1.000
_cell.length_c   1.000
_cell.angle_alpha   90.00
_cell.angle_beta   90.00
_cell.angle_gamma   90.00
#
_symmetry.space_group_name_H-M   'P 1'
#
loop_
_entity.id
_entity.type
_entity.pdbx_description
1 polymer ?
#
loop_
_entity_poly.entity_id
_entity_poly.type
_entity_poly.pdbx_seq_one_letter_code
_entity_poly.pdbx_strand_id
1 'polypeptide(L)'
;MWIASRTDDANDADQLHRCELFGADILETSVAMGGTLTGEHGVGVEKLNSMCVQFSPAENEQMFGVKRAFDSESLLNPGKVIPTLNRCAEYGKMLVRGGKISHPDLPRF
;
A
#
# COMPACT_ATOMS: atom_id res chain seq x y z
N MET A 1 5.19 6.44 8.93
CA MET A 1 4.65 7.74 8.59
C MET A 1 4.49 8.59 9.84
N TRP A 2 5.33 9.58 9.96
CA TRP A 2 5.57 10.31 11.19
C TRP A 2 4.70 11.55 11.40
N ILE A 3 4.09 12.07 10.35
CA ILE A 3 3.48 13.41 10.37
C ILE A 3 2.19 13.43 11.17
N ALA A 4 1.45 12.35 11.17
CA ALA A 4 0.16 12.26 11.85
C ALA A 4 0.24 11.81 13.31
N SER A 5 1.34 11.17 13.73
CA SER A 5 1.45 10.61 15.08
C SER A 5 1.75 11.61 16.19
N ARG A 6 2.07 12.86 15.84
CA ARG A 6 2.46 13.88 16.84
C ARG A 6 1.30 14.59 17.53
N THR A 7 0.13 14.54 16.94
CA THR A 7 -1.05 15.26 17.44
C THR A 7 -2.21 14.33 17.78
N ASP A 8 -2.14 13.07 17.37
CA ASP A 8 -3.19 12.09 17.58
C ASP A 8 -2.87 11.18 18.74
N ASP A 9 -3.87 10.90 19.57
CA ASP A 9 -3.76 9.91 20.64
C ASP A 9 -3.78 8.51 20.01
N ALA A 10 -2.62 7.84 20.04
CA ALA A 10 -2.47 6.48 19.51
C ALA A 10 -3.36 5.42 20.22
N ASN A 11 -3.94 5.76 21.37
CA ASN A 11 -4.91 4.93 22.07
C ASN A 11 -6.35 5.14 21.61
N ASP A 12 -6.61 6.16 20.79
CA ASP A 12 -7.92 6.39 20.18
C ASP A 12 -8.00 5.67 18.83
N ALA A 13 -8.78 4.58 18.78
CA ALA A 13 -8.92 3.76 17.58
C ALA A 13 -9.50 4.53 16.39
N ASP A 14 -10.36 5.52 16.60
CA ASP A 14 -10.92 6.35 15.53
C ASP A 14 -9.88 7.30 14.95
N GLN A 15 -9.10 7.95 15.80
CA GLN A 15 -7.99 8.81 15.37
C GLN A 15 -6.91 8.01 14.64
N LEU A 16 -6.57 6.83 15.14
CA LEU A 16 -5.61 5.95 14.47
C LEU A 16 -6.10 5.55 13.08
N HIS A 17 -7.35 5.16 12.96
CA HIS A 17 -7.94 4.80 11.66
C HIS A 17 -7.95 5.97 10.66
N ARG A 18 -8.30 7.17 11.12
CA ARG A 18 -8.23 8.38 10.27
C ARG A 18 -6.80 8.71 9.85
N CYS A 19 -5.83 8.51 10.73
CA CYS A 19 -4.42 8.66 10.44
C CYS A 19 -3.95 7.67 9.36
N GLU A 20 -4.37 6.41 9.43
CA GLU A 20 -4.07 5.40 8.43
C GLU A 20 -4.66 5.76 7.05
N LEU A 21 -5.90 6.22 7.01
CA LEU A 21 -6.54 6.67 5.76
C LEU A 21 -5.83 7.88 5.16
N PHE A 22 -5.48 8.85 5.97
CA PHE A 22 -4.73 10.02 5.53
C PHE A 22 -3.34 9.64 5.00
N GLY A 23 -2.68 8.71 5.67
CA GLY A 23 -1.42 8.16 5.21
C GLY A 23 -1.52 7.46 3.86
N ALA A 24 -2.56 6.66 3.65
CA ALA A 24 -2.82 6.01 2.37
C ALA A 24 -3.04 7.04 1.24
N ASP A 25 -3.80 8.10 1.49
CA ASP A 25 -4.02 9.18 0.52
C ASP A 25 -2.72 9.88 0.10
N ILE A 26 -1.82 10.12 1.04
CA ILE A 26 -0.50 10.71 0.75
C ILE A 26 0.31 9.78 -0.16
N LEU A 27 0.34 8.48 0.13
CA LEU A 27 1.08 7.50 -0.66
C LEU A 27 0.52 7.36 -2.07
N GLU A 28 -0.80 7.30 -2.22
CA GLU A 28 -1.46 7.27 -3.53
C GLU A 28 -1.17 8.52 -4.35
N THR A 29 -1.24 9.68 -3.72
CA THR A 29 -0.90 10.96 -4.37
C THR A 29 0.56 10.96 -4.83
N SER A 30 1.48 10.49 -4.01
CA SER A 30 2.90 10.36 -4.37
C SER A 30 3.09 9.49 -5.62
N VAL A 31 2.47 8.31 -5.65
CA VAL A 31 2.53 7.40 -6.79
C VAL A 31 1.92 8.03 -8.05
N ALA A 32 0.77 8.68 -7.92
CA ALA A 32 0.09 9.35 -9.03
C ALA A 32 0.94 10.49 -9.63
N MET A 33 1.78 11.12 -8.83
CA MET A 33 2.72 12.17 -9.26
C MET A 33 4.04 11.63 -9.82
N GLY A 34 4.18 10.31 -9.97
CA GLY A 34 5.41 9.68 -10.46
C GLY A 34 6.44 9.36 -9.36
N GLY A 35 6.05 9.49 -8.11
CA GLY A 35 6.86 9.10 -6.96
C GLY A 35 6.70 7.63 -6.59
N THR A 36 7.15 7.28 -5.40
CA THR A 36 7.07 5.92 -4.87
C THR A 36 6.41 5.91 -3.49
N LEU A 37 5.82 4.77 -3.13
CA LEU A 37 5.16 4.59 -1.85
C LEU A 37 6.13 4.48 -0.65
N THR A 38 7.39 4.24 -0.91
CA THR A 38 8.42 4.19 0.13
C THR A 38 9.75 4.69 -0.39
N GLY A 39 10.46 5.45 0.44
CA GLY A 39 11.83 5.86 0.17
C GLY A 39 12.81 4.86 0.78
N GLU A 40 13.14 5.07 2.06
CA GLU A 40 14.13 4.28 2.79
C GLU A 40 13.53 3.35 3.86
N HIS A 41 12.30 3.64 4.33
CA HIS A 41 11.70 2.92 5.47
C HIS A 41 11.18 1.51 5.12
N GLY A 42 10.96 1.23 3.84
CA GLY A 42 10.41 -0.04 3.38
C GLY A 42 8.89 -0.14 3.51
N VAL A 43 8.37 -1.27 3.09
CA VAL A 43 6.92 -1.53 3.01
C VAL A 43 6.38 -2.26 4.24
N GLY A 44 7.08 -3.29 4.68
CA GLY A 44 6.64 -4.13 5.80
C GLY A 44 5.25 -4.69 5.59
N VAL A 45 4.38 -4.49 6.58
CA VAL A 45 2.93 -4.81 6.53
C VAL A 45 2.07 -3.56 6.37
N GLU A 46 2.58 -2.41 6.78
CA GLU A 46 1.84 -1.15 6.82
C GLU A 46 1.43 -0.66 5.43
N LYS A 47 2.31 -0.79 4.46
CA LYS A 47 2.13 -0.27 3.10
C LYS A 47 1.76 -1.32 2.07
N LEU A 48 1.35 -2.52 2.49
CA LEU A 48 1.00 -3.62 1.57
C LEU A 48 -0.09 -3.22 0.56
N ASN A 49 -1.12 -2.53 1.01
CA ASN A 49 -2.20 -2.08 0.14
C ASN A 49 -1.71 -1.05 -0.90
N SER A 50 -0.76 -0.21 -0.52
CA SER A 50 -0.16 0.78 -1.42
C SER A 50 0.70 0.14 -2.51
N MET A 51 1.23 -1.05 -2.29
CA MET A 51 1.90 -1.85 -3.33
C MET A 51 0.94 -2.18 -4.47
N CYS A 52 -0.33 -2.41 -4.18
CA CYS A 52 -1.35 -2.65 -5.20
C CYS A 52 -1.65 -1.41 -6.05
N VAL A 53 -1.38 -0.22 -5.54
CA VAL A 53 -1.52 1.05 -6.28
C VAL A 53 -0.35 1.28 -7.21
N GLN A 54 0.87 1.05 -6.73
CA GLN A 54 2.09 1.33 -7.49
C GLN A 54 2.41 0.26 -8.53
N PHE A 55 2.18 -1.02 -8.22
CA PHE A 55 2.59 -2.14 -9.05
C PHE A 55 1.39 -2.92 -9.60
N SER A 56 1.49 -3.32 -10.87
CA SER A 56 0.50 -4.18 -11.51
C SER A 56 0.49 -5.59 -10.90
N PRO A 57 -0.60 -6.37 -11.10
CA PRO A 57 -0.62 -7.78 -10.71
C PRO A 57 0.54 -8.60 -11.28
N ALA A 58 0.93 -8.34 -12.53
CA ALA A 58 2.05 -9.03 -13.17
C ALA A 58 3.39 -8.70 -12.50
N GLU A 59 3.62 -7.45 -12.14
CA GLU A 59 4.83 -7.03 -11.43
C GLU A 59 4.89 -7.63 -10.02
N ASN A 60 3.78 -7.63 -9.30
CA ASN A 60 3.67 -8.28 -7.99
C ASN A 60 3.95 -9.79 -8.08
N GLU A 61 3.45 -10.46 -9.13
CA GLU A 61 3.72 -11.89 -9.34
C GLU A 61 5.19 -12.16 -9.64
N GLN A 62 5.87 -11.28 -10.38
CA GLN A 62 7.32 -11.38 -10.57
C GLN A 62 8.09 -11.24 -9.26
N MET A 63 7.69 -10.30 -8.40
CA MET A 63 8.30 -10.15 -7.07
C MET A 63 8.10 -11.40 -6.22
N PHE A 64 6.92 -12.01 -6.25
CA PHE A 64 6.68 -13.31 -5.62
C PHE A 64 7.55 -14.42 -6.20
N GLY A 65 7.77 -14.42 -7.51
CA GLY A 65 8.68 -15.36 -8.18
C GLY A 65 10.09 -15.30 -7.61
N VAL A 66 10.63 -14.10 -7.44
CA VAL A 66 11.94 -13.87 -6.81
C VAL A 66 11.92 -14.34 -5.35
N LYS A 67 10.89 -13.98 -4.59
CA LYS A 67 10.73 -14.41 -3.19
C LYS A 67 10.72 -15.94 -3.07
N ARG A 68 9.97 -16.63 -3.91
CA ARG A 68 9.89 -18.10 -3.92
C ARG A 68 11.22 -18.75 -4.31
N ALA A 69 12.01 -18.12 -5.19
CA ALA A 69 13.31 -18.64 -5.59
C ALA A 69 14.30 -18.70 -4.41
N PHE A 70 14.27 -17.72 -3.51
CA PHE A 70 15.16 -17.65 -2.36
C PHE A 70 14.58 -18.26 -1.09
N ASP A 71 13.27 -18.31 -0.97
CA ASP A 71 12.55 -18.73 0.25
C ASP A 71 11.30 -19.53 -0.13
N SER A 72 11.51 -20.73 -0.67
CA SER A 72 10.44 -21.59 -1.18
C SER A 72 9.41 -22.00 -0.11
N GLU A 73 9.82 -22.08 1.14
CA GLU A 73 8.95 -22.46 2.27
C GLU A 73 8.35 -21.26 3.02
N SER A 74 8.62 -20.05 2.56
CA SER A 74 8.10 -18.80 3.17
C SER A 74 8.42 -18.67 4.67
N LEU A 75 9.64 -19.02 5.05
CA LEU A 75 10.12 -18.93 6.42
C LEU A 75 10.61 -17.54 6.80
N LEU A 76 11.05 -16.75 5.82
CA LEU A 76 11.65 -15.43 6.01
C LEU A 76 10.62 -14.34 5.80
N ASN A 77 10.27 -13.62 6.87
CA ASN A 77 9.34 -12.50 6.86
C ASN A 77 8.06 -12.77 6.05
N PRO A 78 7.29 -13.83 6.36
CA PRO A 78 6.08 -14.14 5.60
C PRO A 78 5.05 -13.02 5.68
N GLY A 79 4.35 -12.77 4.57
CA GLY A 79 3.31 -11.75 4.51
C GLY A 79 3.80 -10.30 4.53
N LYS A 80 5.06 -10.06 4.25
CA LYS A 80 5.67 -8.73 4.18
C LYS A 80 5.93 -8.31 2.74
N VAL A 81 5.90 -7.02 2.49
CA VAL A 81 6.27 -6.33 1.25
C VAL A 81 5.33 -6.62 0.08
N ILE A 82 5.10 -7.86 -0.28
CA ILE A 82 4.38 -8.24 -1.49
C ILE A 82 2.94 -8.66 -1.13
N PRO A 83 1.92 -7.91 -1.61
CA PRO A 83 0.52 -8.25 -1.35
C PRO A 83 0.07 -9.45 -2.19
N THR A 84 -0.88 -10.22 -1.67
CA THR A 84 -1.55 -11.25 -2.46
C THR A 84 -2.46 -10.64 -3.52
N LEU A 85 -2.71 -11.35 -4.62
CA LEU A 85 -3.61 -10.89 -5.69
C LEU A 85 -5.04 -10.63 -5.16
N ASN A 86 -5.52 -11.47 -4.24
CA ASN A 86 -6.82 -11.26 -3.60
C ASN A 86 -6.89 -9.95 -2.82
N ARG A 87 -5.83 -9.62 -2.09
CA ARG A 87 -5.72 -8.35 -1.35
C ARG A 87 -5.78 -7.15 -2.28
N CYS A 88 -5.09 -7.20 -3.41
CA CYS A 88 -5.12 -6.14 -4.41
C CYS A 88 -6.51 -5.99 -5.06
N ALA A 89 -7.20 -7.09 -5.33
CA ALA A 89 -8.56 -7.06 -5.88
C ALA A 89 -9.56 -6.43 -4.89
N GLU A 90 -9.45 -6.74 -3.62
CA GLU A 90 -10.27 -6.15 -2.56
C GLU A 90 -9.98 -4.67 -2.39
N TYR A 91 -8.71 -4.29 -2.35
CA TYR A 91 -8.28 -2.90 -2.21
C TYR A 91 -8.73 -2.06 -3.41
N GLY A 92 -8.63 -2.58 -4.63
CA GLY A 92 -9.12 -1.91 -5.84
C GLY A 92 -10.62 -1.61 -5.79
N LYS A 93 -11.43 -2.52 -5.22
CA LYS A 93 -12.87 -2.27 -4.99
C LYS A 93 -13.12 -1.18 -3.95
N MET A 94 -12.28 -1.07 -2.95
CA MET A 94 -12.37 -0.02 -1.92
C MET A 94 -12.02 1.37 -2.44
N LEU A 95 -11.11 1.46 -3.42
CA LEU A 95 -10.68 2.73 -4.02
C LEU A 95 -11.77 3.38 -4.88
N VAL A 96 -12.69 2.58 -5.41
CA VAL A 96 -13.82 3.06 -6.22
C VAL A 96 -15.04 3.21 -5.31
N ARG A 97 -15.09 4.28 -4.51
CA ARG A 97 -16.27 4.59 -3.71
C ARG A 97 -17.29 5.36 -4.55
N GLY A 98 -18.48 4.78 -4.72
CA GLY A 98 -19.58 5.45 -5.41
C GLY A 98 -19.30 5.79 -6.88
N GLY A 99 -18.48 4.99 -7.57
CA GLY A 99 -18.12 5.23 -8.97
C GLY A 99 -17.12 6.36 -9.21
N LYS A 100 -16.55 6.92 -8.15
CA LYS A 100 -15.53 7.96 -8.23
C LYS A 100 -14.17 7.42 -7.80
N ILE A 101 -13.18 7.68 -8.64
CA ILE A 101 -11.78 7.39 -8.36
C ILE A 101 -11.19 8.57 -7.60
N SER A 102 -10.43 8.31 -6.53
CA SER A 102 -9.65 9.35 -5.87
C SER A 102 -8.67 9.96 -6.87
N HIS A 103 -8.57 11.28 -6.90
CA HIS A 103 -7.66 12.04 -7.77
C HIS A 103 -7.78 11.69 -9.27
N PRO A 104 -8.96 11.92 -9.91
CA PRO A 104 -9.17 11.57 -11.32
C PRO A 104 -8.31 12.36 -12.30
N ASP A 105 -7.80 13.51 -11.89
CA ASP A 105 -7.00 14.47 -12.66
C ASP A 105 -5.50 14.14 -12.66
N LEU A 106 -5.05 13.18 -11.86
CA LEU A 106 -3.65 12.78 -11.82
C LEU A 106 -3.39 11.63 -12.81
N PRO A 107 -2.28 11.69 -13.58
CA PRO A 107 -1.91 10.61 -14.49
C PRO A 107 -1.69 9.31 -13.71
N ARG A 108 -2.24 8.23 -14.20
CA ARG A 108 -2.09 6.88 -13.66
C ARG A 108 -1.27 6.04 -14.64
N PHE A 109 -0.27 5.41 -14.12
CA PHE A 109 0.61 4.52 -14.85
C PHE A 109 0.20 3.07 -14.67
#